data_81a06f38ce816af77908b3ed430f9964
#
_entry.id   81a06f38ce816af77908b3ed430f9964
#
_cell.length_a   1.000
_cell.length_b   1.000
_cell.length_c   1.000
_cell.angle_alpha   90.00
_cell.angle_beta   90.00
_cell.angle_gamma   90.00
#
_symmetry.space_group_name_H-M   'P 1'
#
loop_
_entity.id
_entity.type
_entity.pdbx_description
1 polymer ?
#
loop_
_entity_poly.entity_id
_entity_poly.type
_entity_poly.pdbx_seq_one_letter_code
_entity_poly.pdbx_strand_id
1 'polypeptide(L)'
;MHYEYCPHCGQKLVDRQAGDDGLIPYCNSCKKYWFDTFASCVIILIYNEQDEVMLCRQEYLSKEYEVITSGFIIPGETAEAAALREVKEELGLDLEELENAGTHWFGRGDMLMHCFMGFTHKKEPVLSPEINAAHWVPILQLPETAFPDSPENAIFPIYRKLLKKLGYPVNV
;
A
#
# COMPACT_ATOMS: atom_id res chain seq x y z
N MET A 1 -15.29 6.42 0.48
CA MET A 1 -16.60 6.17 -0.24
C MET A 1 -17.71 6.69 0.63
N HIS A 2 -18.50 7.63 0.10
CA HIS A 2 -19.63 8.25 0.77
C HIS A 2 -20.94 7.54 0.38
N TYR A 3 -21.78 7.22 1.37
CA TYR A 3 -23.03 6.49 1.12
C TYR A 3 -24.23 7.44 0.98
N GLU A 4 -24.90 7.41 -0.16
CA GLU A 4 -26.19 8.09 -0.36
C GLU A 4 -27.39 7.20 -0.04
N TYR A 5 -27.21 5.88 -0.18
CA TYR A 5 -28.24 4.86 0.08
C TYR A 5 -27.72 3.84 1.08
N CYS A 6 -28.61 3.34 1.93
CA CYS A 6 -28.28 2.34 2.94
C CYS A 6 -27.82 1.03 2.29
N PRO A 7 -26.59 0.57 2.54
CA PRO A 7 -26.09 -0.70 1.96
C PRO A 7 -26.89 -1.93 2.43
N HIS A 8 -27.61 -1.82 3.54
CA HIS A 8 -28.40 -2.94 4.08
C HIS A 8 -29.81 -3.03 3.51
N CYS A 9 -30.53 -1.91 3.32
CA CYS A 9 -31.93 -1.93 2.91
C CYS A 9 -32.27 -1.08 1.69
N GLY A 10 -31.28 -0.41 1.09
CA GLY A 10 -31.45 0.42 -0.11
C GLY A 10 -32.18 1.76 0.09
N GLN A 11 -32.58 2.09 1.32
CA GLN A 11 -33.27 3.35 1.58
C GLN A 11 -32.32 4.53 1.51
N LYS A 12 -32.78 5.68 0.98
CA LYS A 12 -31.98 6.90 0.93
C LYS A 12 -31.62 7.34 2.35
N LEU A 13 -30.34 7.68 2.57
CA LEU A 13 -29.83 8.15 3.84
C LEU A 13 -30.15 9.64 4.04
N VAL A 14 -30.17 10.06 5.30
CA VAL A 14 -30.32 11.46 5.71
C VAL A 14 -29.19 11.81 6.67
N ASP A 15 -28.69 13.04 6.58
CA ASP A 15 -27.66 13.50 7.51
C ASP A 15 -28.24 13.66 8.91
N ARG A 16 -27.53 13.12 9.91
CA ARG A 16 -27.93 13.20 11.32
C ARG A 16 -26.69 13.39 12.18
N GLN A 17 -26.82 14.24 13.20
CA GLN A 17 -25.74 14.48 14.16
C GLN A 17 -25.35 13.18 14.88
N ALA A 18 -24.06 12.86 14.86
CA ALA A 18 -23.45 11.69 15.50
C ALA A 18 -22.39 12.13 16.52
N GLY A 19 -22.82 12.68 17.66
CA GLY A 19 -21.89 13.18 18.66
C GLY A 19 -20.93 14.24 18.10
N ASP A 20 -19.63 14.07 18.35
CA ASP A 20 -18.56 14.98 17.90
C ASP A 20 -18.15 14.76 16.45
N ASP A 21 -18.60 13.66 15.82
CA ASP A 21 -18.28 13.34 14.41
C ASP A 21 -19.05 14.20 13.39
N GLY A 22 -20.00 15.03 13.88
CA GLY A 22 -20.78 15.90 13.02
C GLY A 22 -21.97 15.21 12.34
N LEU A 23 -22.26 15.64 11.10
CA LEU A 23 -23.36 15.08 10.31
C LEU A 23 -22.88 13.83 9.57
N ILE A 24 -23.48 12.69 9.92
CA ILE A 24 -23.17 11.38 9.33
C ILE A 24 -24.43 10.82 8.66
N PRO A 25 -24.32 10.20 7.46
CA PRO A 25 -25.43 9.52 6.82
C PRO A 25 -26.11 8.50 7.73
N TYR A 26 -27.42 8.63 7.91
CA TYR A 26 -28.22 7.80 8.81
C TYR A 26 -29.40 7.15 8.09
N CYS A 27 -29.60 5.87 8.33
CA CYS A 27 -30.75 5.14 7.81
C CYS A 27 -31.91 5.15 8.85
N ASN A 28 -33.01 5.82 8.52
CA ASN A 28 -34.20 5.88 9.38
C ASN A 28 -34.87 4.51 9.54
N SER A 29 -34.75 3.62 8.57
CA SER A 29 -35.34 2.28 8.62
C SER A 29 -34.50 1.33 9.48
N CYS A 30 -33.19 1.23 9.21
CA CYS A 30 -32.29 0.34 9.92
C CYS A 30 -31.80 0.90 11.26
N LYS A 31 -32.05 2.20 11.55
CA LYS A 31 -31.58 2.90 12.75
C LYS A 31 -30.06 2.84 12.93
N LYS A 32 -29.31 3.00 11.83
CA LYS A 32 -27.83 2.91 11.80
C LYS A 32 -27.22 4.11 11.10
N TYR A 33 -26.07 4.57 11.63
CA TYR A 33 -25.15 5.47 10.95
C TYR A 33 -24.29 4.70 9.97
N TRP A 34 -23.90 5.37 8.87
CA TRP A 34 -23.03 4.86 7.84
C TRP A 34 -21.87 5.84 7.65
N PHE A 35 -20.77 5.56 8.32
CA PHE A 35 -19.55 6.34 8.19
C PHE A 35 -18.92 6.10 6.82
N ASP A 36 -18.25 7.11 6.30
CA ASP A 36 -17.48 6.97 5.07
C ASP A 36 -16.45 5.87 5.22
N THR A 37 -16.31 5.08 4.17
CA THR A 37 -15.35 3.98 4.13
C THR A 37 -14.27 4.24 3.09
N PHE A 38 -13.10 3.70 3.32
CA PHE A 38 -11.98 3.70 2.40
C PHE A 38 -11.35 2.30 2.33
N ALA A 39 -10.65 2.03 1.24
CA ALA A 39 -9.90 0.78 1.12
C ALA A 39 -8.63 0.85 1.98
N SER A 40 -8.23 -0.30 2.52
CA SER A 40 -6.97 -0.45 3.25
C SER A 40 -6.06 -1.39 2.49
N CYS A 41 -4.81 -1.00 2.27
CA CYS A 41 -3.83 -1.78 1.53
C CYS A 41 -2.45 -1.70 2.20
N VAL A 42 -1.57 -2.58 1.78
CA VAL A 42 -0.15 -2.59 2.16
C VAL A 42 0.70 -2.18 0.96
N ILE A 43 1.85 -1.59 1.23
CA ILE A 43 2.89 -1.32 0.25
C ILE A 43 4.26 -1.60 0.88
N ILE A 44 5.08 -2.41 0.21
CA ILE A 44 6.29 -2.97 0.79
C ILE A 44 7.48 -2.69 -0.11
N LEU A 45 8.49 -1.96 0.40
CA LEU A 45 9.80 -1.85 -0.23
C LEU A 45 10.69 -2.99 0.28
N ILE A 46 10.94 -3.96 -0.58
CA ILE A 46 11.76 -5.13 -0.25
C ILE A 46 13.22 -4.80 -0.57
N TYR A 47 14.12 -5.14 0.35
CA TYR A 47 15.56 -4.93 0.19
C TYR A 47 16.36 -6.16 0.63
N ASN A 48 17.62 -6.25 0.20
CA ASN A 48 18.51 -7.37 0.48
C ASN A 48 19.85 -6.92 1.10
N GLU A 49 20.71 -7.89 1.42
CA GLU A 49 22.04 -7.70 2.02
C GLU A 49 23.08 -7.05 1.09
N GLN A 50 22.74 -6.80 -0.18
CA GLN A 50 23.60 -6.12 -1.14
C GLN A 50 23.18 -4.67 -1.38
N ASP A 51 22.33 -4.12 -0.52
CA ASP A 51 21.74 -2.79 -0.67
C ASP A 51 20.99 -2.62 -2.01
N GLU A 52 20.32 -3.68 -2.46
CA GLU A 52 19.41 -3.63 -3.60
C GLU A 52 17.97 -3.66 -3.14
N VAL A 53 17.08 -3.08 -3.94
CA VAL A 53 15.64 -3.09 -3.74
C VAL A 53 14.93 -3.83 -4.87
N MET A 54 13.82 -4.48 -4.56
CA MET A 54 12.98 -5.14 -5.55
C MET A 54 12.04 -4.13 -6.19
N LEU A 55 12.11 -4.03 -7.51
CA LEU A 55 11.15 -3.29 -8.33
C LEU A 55 10.36 -4.25 -9.21
N CYS A 56 9.08 -3.93 -9.39
CA CYS A 56 8.11 -4.72 -10.12
C CYS A 56 7.56 -3.93 -11.31
N ARG A 57 7.30 -4.62 -12.41
CA ARG A 57 6.57 -4.07 -13.54
C ARG A 57 5.15 -4.65 -13.57
N GLN A 58 4.19 -3.76 -13.56
CA GLN A 58 2.76 -4.09 -13.69
C GLN A 58 2.19 -3.22 -14.80
N GLU A 59 2.12 -3.76 -16.04
CA GLU A 59 1.77 -2.99 -17.23
C GLU A 59 0.37 -2.38 -17.19
N TYR A 60 -0.53 -2.94 -16.38
CA TYR A 60 -1.85 -2.37 -16.17
C TYR A 60 -1.83 -1.07 -15.35
N LEU A 61 -0.78 -0.85 -14.51
CA LEU A 61 -0.57 0.38 -13.76
C LEU A 61 0.24 1.40 -14.56
N SER A 62 1.35 0.96 -15.15
CA SER A 62 2.22 1.81 -15.96
C SER A 62 3.09 0.97 -16.91
N LYS A 63 3.29 1.50 -18.13
CA LYS A 63 4.27 0.97 -19.08
C LYS A 63 5.64 1.64 -18.96
N GLU A 64 5.70 2.79 -18.31
CA GLU A 64 6.90 3.62 -18.19
C GLU A 64 7.60 3.42 -16.85
N TYR A 65 6.83 3.42 -15.76
CA TYR A 65 7.37 3.39 -14.40
C TYR A 65 7.21 2.01 -13.76
N GLU A 66 8.13 1.72 -12.86
CA GLU A 66 8.11 0.54 -12.01
C GLU A 66 7.50 0.86 -10.65
N VAL A 67 6.99 -0.16 -9.98
CA VAL A 67 6.32 -0.09 -8.70
C VAL A 67 7.01 -1.02 -7.69
N ILE A 68 6.61 -0.94 -6.45
CA ILE A 68 6.95 -1.92 -5.41
C ILE A 68 5.71 -2.75 -5.07
N THR A 69 5.90 -3.91 -4.45
CA THR A 69 4.81 -4.84 -4.07
C THR A 69 3.73 -4.14 -3.24
N SER A 70 2.48 -4.34 -3.60
CA SER A 70 1.34 -3.77 -2.87
C SER A 70 0.09 -4.60 -3.08
N GLY A 71 -0.82 -4.60 -2.09
CA GLY A 71 -2.08 -5.29 -2.21
C GLY A 71 -3.10 -4.90 -1.15
N PHE A 72 -4.34 -5.35 -1.32
CA PHE A 72 -5.42 -5.03 -0.39
C PHE A 72 -5.37 -5.91 0.86
N ILE A 73 -5.66 -5.29 2.01
CA ILE A 73 -5.93 -6.04 3.24
C ILE A 73 -7.33 -6.66 3.12
N ILE A 74 -7.42 -7.97 3.28
CA ILE A 74 -8.69 -8.69 3.26
C ILE A 74 -9.30 -8.82 4.67
N PRO A 75 -10.62 -9.00 4.81
CA PRO A 75 -11.25 -9.17 6.10
C PRO A 75 -10.65 -10.30 6.94
N GLY A 76 -10.22 -9.99 8.15
CA GLY A 76 -9.59 -10.93 9.09
C GLY A 76 -8.07 -10.91 9.09
N GLU A 77 -7.43 -10.15 8.20
CA GLU A 77 -5.98 -9.93 8.20
C GLU A 77 -5.55 -8.71 9.01
N THR A 78 -4.33 -8.75 9.54
CA THR A 78 -3.59 -7.55 9.93
C THR A 78 -2.79 -7.00 8.74
N ALA A 79 -2.32 -5.76 8.83
CA ALA A 79 -1.48 -5.18 7.77
C ALA A 79 -0.18 -5.97 7.57
N GLU A 80 0.43 -6.46 8.66
CA GLU A 80 1.64 -7.29 8.59
C GLU A 80 1.39 -8.63 7.90
N ALA A 81 0.25 -9.29 8.21
CA ALA A 81 -0.12 -10.55 7.57
C ALA A 81 -0.37 -10.34 6.06
N ALA A 82 -1.08 -9.28 5.69
CA ALA A 82 -1.29 -8.91 4.29
C ALA A 82 0.04 -8.64 3.57
N ALA A 83 0.97 -7.90 4.19
CA ALA A 83 2.28 -7.62 3.59
C ALA A 83 3.08 -8.90 3.30
N LEU A 84 3.12 -9.83 4.25
CA LEU A 84 3.80 -11.12 4.06
C LEU A 84 3.13 -11.96 2.97
N ARG A 85 1.79 -11.99 2.94
CA ARG A 85 1.02 -12.72 1.93
C ARG A 85 1.25 -12.17 0.53
N GLU A 86 1.14 -10.85 0.33
CA GLU A 86 1.34 -10.21 -0.98
C GLU A 86 2.75 -10.46 -1.53
N VAL A 87 3.80 -10.32 -0.69
CA VAL A 87 5.17 -10.63 -1.12
C VAL A 87 5.32 -12.10 -1.52
N LYS A 88 4.68 -13.01 -0.77
CA LYS A 88 4.72 -14.43 -1.08
C LYS A 88 3.94 -14.77 -2.34
N GLU A 89 2.77 -14.18 -2.54
CA GLU A 89 1.89 -14.43 -3.69
C GLU A 89 2.46 -13.82 -4.97
N GLU A 90 2.91 -12.56 -4.93
CA GLU A 90 3.39 -11.85 -6.11
C GLU A 90 4.81 -12.28 -6.56
N LEU A 91 5.71 -12.53 -5.60
CA LEU A 91 7.15 -12.71 -5.85
C LEU A 91 7.71 -14.06 -5.38
N GLY A 92 6.93 -14.88 -4.68
CA GLY A 92 7.40 -16.16 -4.12
C GLY A 92 8.45 -16.00 -3.01
N LEU A 93 8.71 -14.79 -2.53
CA LEU A 93 9.72 -14.50 -1.51
C LEU A 93 9.15 -14.70 -0.09
N ASP A 94 10.02 -15.05 0.84
CA ASP A 94 9.75 -15.04 2.28
C ASP A 94 10.59 -13.93 2.91
N LEU A 95 9.95 -12.99 3.61
CA LEU A 95 10.65 -11.93 4.34
C LEU A 95 11.16 -12.45 5.68
N GLU A 96 12.40 -12.13 6.02
CA GLU A 96 13.01 -12.45 7.32
C GLU A 96 12.72 -11.37 8.36
N GLU A 97 12.62 -10.11 7.90
CA GLU A 97 12.22 -8.97 8.71
C GLU A 97 11.15 -8.16 7.99
N LEU A 98 10.19 -7.64 8.75
CA LEU A 98 9.18 -6.71 8.30
C LEU A 98 9.10 -5.54 9.29
N GLU A 99 9.39 -4.33 8.84
CA GLU A 99 9.39 -3.12 9.66
C GLU A 99 8.34 -2.13 9.16
N ASN A 100 7.50 -1.63 10.07
CA ASN A 100 6.51 -0.62 9.75
C ASN A 100 7.18 0.72 9.40
N ALA A 101 6.86 1.25 8.24
CA ALA A 101 7.36 2.53 7.73
C ALA A 101 6.32 3.66 7.82
N GLY A 102 5.19 3.42 8.50
CA GLY A 102 4.11 4.39 8.69
C GLY A 102 2.92 4.14 7.79
N THR A 103 2.14 5.16 7.56
CA THR A 103 0.98 5.12 6.67
C THR A 103 1.03 6.26 5.67
N HIS A 104 0.36 6.06 4.53
CA HIS A 104 0.25 7.05 3.48
C HIS A 104 -1.19 7.06 2.94
N TRP A 105 -1.77 8.26 2.76
CA TRP A 105 -3.08 8.39 2.13
C TRP A 105 -2.92 8.52 0.62
N PHE A 106 -3.51 7.61 -0.14
CA PHE A 106 -3.56 7.67 -1.60
C PHE A 106 -4.92 8.21 -2.05
N GLY A 107 -4.97 9.53 -2.31
CA GLY A 107 -6.22 10.25 -2.55
C GLY A 107 -6.96 9.83 -3.81
N ARG A 108 -6.26 9.44 -4.89
CA ARG A 108 -6.89 9.00 -6.14
C ARG A 108 -7.73 7.73 -6.02
N GLY A 109 -7.41 6.89 -5.04
CA GLY A 109 -8.09 5.62 -4.83
C GLY A 109 -8.90 5.56 -3.54
N ASP A 110 -9.00 6.66 -2.75
CA ASP A 110 -9.55 6.63 -1.40
C ASP A 110 -8.99 5.46 -0.58
N MET A 111 -7.65 5.34 -0.53
CA MET A 111 -6.97 4.23 0.12
C MET A 111 -6.02 4.69 1.23
N LEU A 112 -6.04 3.98 2.35
CA LEU A 112 -5.00 4.07 3.37
C LEU A 112 -3.97 2.97 3.11
N MET A 113 -2.74 3.38 2.78
CA MET A 113 -1.62 2.48 2.56
C MET A 113 -0.83 2.30 3.85
N HIS A 114 -0.68 1.06 4.32
CA HIS A 114 0.24 0.69 5.39
C HIS A 114 1.60 0.38 4.77
N CYS A 115 2.58 1.19 5.09
CA CYS A 115 3.91 1.18 4.47
C CYS A 115 4.87 0.29 5.25
N PHE A 116 5.63 -0.55 4.55
CA PHE A 116 6.59 -1.46 5.16
C PHE A 116 7.94 -1.45 4.42
N MET A 117 9.00 -1.75 5.16
CA MET A 117 10.29 -2.17 4.65
C MET A 117 10.45 -3.67 4.96
N GLY A 118 10.70 -4.49 3.95
CA GLY A 118 10.86 -5.93 4.09
C GLY A 118 12.29 -6.36 3.75
N PHE A 119 12.95 -7.10 4.65
CA PHE A 119 14.26 -7.67 4.37
C PHE A 119 14.15 -9.14 3.97
N THR A 120 14.90 -9.54 2.95
CA THR A 120 15.14 -10.94 2.59
C THR A 120 16.53 -11.07 1.96
N HIS A 121 17.17 -12.23 2.10
CA HIS A 121 18.38 -12.52 1.31
C HIS A 121 18.08 -12.56 -0.18
N LYS A 122 19.04 -12.12 -0.99
CA LYS A 122 18.88 -12.06 -2.45
C LYS A 122 18.52 -13.43 -3.02
N LYS A 123 17.35 -13.48 -3.67
CA LYS A 123 16.84 -14.64 -4.41
C LYS A 123 16.17 -14.16 -5.69
N GLU A 124 16.13 -15.00 -6.69
CA GLU A 124 15.32 -14.76 -7.88
C GLU A 124 13.84 -14.90 -7.51
N PRO A 125 12.99 -13.90 -7.85
CA PRO A 125 11.57 -13.98 -7.58
C PRO A 125 10.86 -15.02 -8.45
N VAL A 126 9.82 -15.64 -7.89
CA VAL A 126 8.89 -16.48 -8.64
C VAL A 126 7.60 -15.69 -8.83
N LEU A 127 7.40 -15.18 -10.03
CA LEU A 127 6.36 -14.20 -10.32
C LEU A 127 4.97 -14.82 -10.43
N SER A 128 3.97 -14.16 -9.86
CA SER A 128 2.57 -14.42 -10.14
C SER A 128 2.19 -13.91 -11.54
N PRO A 129 1.03 -14.32 -12.09
CA PRO A 129 0.54 -13.77 -13.37
C PRO A 129 0.25 -12.26 -13.37
N GLU A 130 0.15 -11.63 -12.20
CA GLU A 130 -0.11 -10.20 -12.06
C GLU A 130 1.15 -9.34 -12.25
N ILE A 131 2.32 -9.94 -12.07
CA ILE A 131 3.62 -9.27 -12.19
C ILE A 131 4.26 -9.60 -13.53
N ASN A 132 4.43 -8.60 -14.39
CA ASN A 132 5.03 -8.79 -15.71
C ASN A 132 6.54 -9.00 -15.64
N ALA A 133 7.23 -8.33 -14.72
CA ALA A 133 8.66 -8.50 -14.43
C ALA A 133 8.95 -8.03 -12.99
N ALA A 134 9.98 -8.60 -12.38
CA ALA A 134 10.55 -8.09 -11.13
C ALA A 134 12.05 -8.33 -11.13
N HIS A 135 12.81 -7.39 -10.57
CA HIS A 135 14.26 -7.48 -10.52
C HIS A 135 14.85 -6.64 -9.39
N TRP A 136 16.04 -7.04 -8.97
CA TRP A 136 16.81 -6.30 -7.99
C TRP A 136 17.55 -5.14 -8.65
N VAL A 137 17.47 -3.95 -8.07
CA VAL A 137 18.24 -2.77 -8.50
C VAL A 137 19.00 -2.18 -7.33
N PRO A 138 20.21 -1.63 -7.54
CA PRO A 138 20.89 -0.88 -6.50
C PRO A 138 19.98 0.19 -5.92
N ILE A 139 19.93 0.32 -4.60
CA ILE A 139 18.98 1.19 -3.90
C ILE A 139 18.98 2.64 -4.43
N LEU A 140 20.15 3.16 -4.84
CA LEU A 140 20.28 4.53 -5.35
C LEU A 140 19.71 4.72 -6.77
N GLN A 141 19.39 3.63 -7.48
CA GLN A 141 18.78 3.67 -8.82
C GLN A 141 17.25 3.66 -8.78
N LEU A 142 16.62 3.38 -7.62
CA LEU A 142 15.17 3.38 -7.50
C LEU A 142 14.51 4.66 -8.07
N PRO A 143 15.01 5.89 -7.82
CA PRO A 143 14.39 7.10 -8.34
C PRO A 143 14.42 7.25 -9.88
N GLU A 144 15.24 6.47 -10.57
CA GLU A 144 15.39 6.55 -12.03
C GLU A 144 14.24 5.86 -12.77
N THR A 145 13.63 4.84 -12.14
CA THR A 145 12.63 3.98 -12.78
C THR A 145 11.27 3.98 -12.08
N ALA A 146 11.21 4.29 -10.80
CA ALA A 146 9.96 4.40 -10.05
C ALA A 146 9.14 5.62 -10.49
N PHE A 147 7.84 5.63 -10.16
CA PHE A 147 7.01 6.83 -10.33
C PHE A 147 7.68 8.04 -9.67
N PRO A 148 7.62 9.24 -10.30
CA PRO A 148 8.21 10.45 -9.73
C PRO A 148 7.75 10.74 -8.30
N ASP A 149 8.63 11.33 -7.50
CA ASP A 149 8.29 11.76 -6.15
C ASP A 149 7.17 12.80 -6.17
N SER A 150 6.13 12.53 -5.43
CA SER A 150 4.98 13.41 -5.28
C SER A 150 4.27 13.16 -3.95
N PRO A 151 3.45 14.10 -3.47
CA PRO A 151 2.68 13.90 -2.23
C PRO A 151 1.76 12.68 -2.24
N GLU A 152 1.41 12.16 -3.42
CA GLU A 152 0.58 10.95 -3.56
C GLU A 152 1.39 9.66 -3.72
N ASN A 153 2.73 9.75 -3.83
CA ASN A 153 3.58 8.58 -4.03
C ASN A 153 4.11 8.05 -2.69
N ALA A 154 3.60 6.90 -2.25
CA ALA A 154 4.01 6.25 -1.01
C ALA A 154 5.43 5.63 -1.05
N ILE A 155 6.00 5.40 -2.24
CA ILE A 155 7.33 4.76 -2.41
C ILE A 155 8.41 5.62 -1.75
N PHE A 156 8.45 6.92 -2.04
CA PHE A 156 9.52 7.79 -1.58
C PHE A 156 9.57 8.00 -0.06
N PRO A 157 8.45 8.15 0.67
CA PRO A 157 8.48 8.14 2.13
C PRO A 157 9.12 6.87 2.73
N ILE A 158 8.84 5.69 2.16
CA ILE A 158 9.44 4.42 2.58
C ILE A 158 10.92 4.40 2.21
N TYR A 159 11.25 4.77 0.97
CA TYR A 159 12.61 4.82 0.45
C TYR A 159 13.53 5.70 1.30
N ARG A 160 13.11 6.92 1.66
CA ARG A 160 13.88 7.80 2.54
C ARG A 160 14.15 7.18 3.93
N LYS A 161 13.19 6.42 4.47
CA LYS A 161 13.39 5.68 5.73
C LYS A 161 14.40 4.57 5.56
N LEU A 162 14.34 3.82 4.45
CA LEU A 162 15.30 2.77 4.16
C LEU A 162 16.71 3.32 3.96
N LEU A 163 16.88 4.40 3.20
CA LEU A 163 18.17 5.08 3.06
C LEU A 163 18.77 5.45 4.42
N LYS A 164 17.96 6.05 5.30
CA LYS A 164 18.39 6.39 6.64
C LYS A 164 18.80 5.17 7.47
N LYS A 165 18.03 4.08 7.39
CA LYS A 165 18.33 2.81 8.08
C LYS A 165 19.66 2.24 7.64
N LEU A 166 19.96 2.29 6.33
CA LEU A 166 21.21 1.77 5.74
C LEU A 166 22.38 2.76 5.78
N GLY A 167 22.20 3.97 6.34
CA GLY A 167 23.27 4.96 6.50
C GLY A 167 23.57 5.79 5.23
N TYR A 168 22.69 5.78 4.23
CA TYR A 168 22.82 6.62 3.05
C TYR A 168 22.35 8.06 3.31
N PRO A 169 22.92 9.06 2.59
CA PRO A 169 22.43 10.43 2.66
C PRO A 169 21.01 10.53 2.07
N VAL A 170 20.12 11.23 2.79
CA VAL A 170 18.72 11.43 2.38
C VAL A 170 18.58 12.79 1.68
N ASN A 171 19.17 12.92 0.49
CA ASN A 171 19.13 14.14 -0.31
C ASN A 171 18.21 14.00 -1.55
N VAL A 172 17.20 13.12 -1.46
CA VAL A 172 16.26 12.80 -2.55
C VAL A 172 14.88 13.29 -2.21
#